data_e8e19ceb80735e4a716a3cdad25cd47c
#
_entry.id   e8e19ceb80735e4a716a3cdad25cd47c
#
_cell.length_a   1.000
_cell.length_b   1.000
_cell.length_c   1.000
_cell.angle_alpha   90.00
_cell.angle_beta   90.00
_cell.angle_gamma   90.00
#
_symmetry.space_group_name_H-M   'P 1'
#
loop_
_entity.id
_entity.type
_entity.pdbx_description
1 polymer ?
#
loop_
_entity_poly.entity_id
_entity_poly.type
_entity_poly.pdbx_seq_one_letter_code
_entity_poly.pdbx_strand_id
1 'polypeptide(L)'
;SYEEVDRLALICKIWGFLKYYHPSIAQGEYDWNYQLFRIILATLHSDNNNFFNDLCRFIPSIAGLKKESNDLCNDSIISQIRMSWLEDSKKLGSKLQKKLFTIKQLERSGFNYAVGPYSPQNKERLICFRNETAYDNIPVSDDGYRILCLFRFWNMMYYFHPYMERKEDHWLSILPQYIRLFANARKLNDFDKACAMLACELKDTHTTFYGFKTNLYGFGEGIYDDGVLPIDVKLIGDELFITKFLTAEAVNMGLQIGDCITHVNGRSISTIRQEKDRYLQFANDNANQIPIVYTAFHGDSVTLNIKRHGIERVLFIRNWKQYARTFLDDRTAPMKLMEVGEGVFYINLSQITSLELKQKLDSIKDSKGIIFDMQGYPFDQNSAEVLADYLYPKPTCLFYYTYADLKHPGVFRKNPNMFYYGKQNPDYYKGKVVVLVGGGTMSKAEQLACIIGASPKGYVIGKGMMTGGVWGNTVVAPFTSGNATRYTNIGAYYLDGYCTYPNGVIINQAVPFSAKEGKDAGLGELIEYALSYIDAN
;
A
#
# COMPACT_ATOMS: atom_id res chain seq x y z
N SER A 1 -29.58 -14.56 8.09
CA SER A 1 -29.90 -13.93 9.40
C SER A 1 -28.65 -13.33 10.03
N TYR A 2 -28.79 -12.52 11.07
CA TYR A 2 -27.64 -12.00 11.83
C TYR A 2 -26.84 -13.15 12.47
N GLU A 3 -27.53 -14.12 13.01
CA GLU A 3 -26.91 -15.30 13.63
C GLU A 3 -26.09 -16.13 12.65
N GLU A 4 -26.55 -16.35 11.42
CA GLU A 4 -25.78 -17.05 10.38
C GLU A 4 -24.51 -16.31 10.01
N VAL A 5 -24.56 -14.98 9.92
CA VAL A 5 -23.39 -14.16 9.61
C VAL A 5 -22.35 -14.24 10.73
N ASP A 6 -22.78 -14.21 11.99
CA ASP A 6 -21.87 -14.33 13.14
C ASP A 6 -21.25 -15.72 13.20
N ARG A 7 -22.01 -16.78 12.90
CA ARG A 7 -21.48 -18.15 12.77
C ARG A 7 -20.48 -18.28 11.63
N LEU A 8 -20.78 -17.72 10.46
CA LEU A 8 -19.85 -17.69 9.32
C LEU A 8 -18.58 -16.92 9.66
N ALA A 9 -18.68 -15.80 10.37
CA ALA A 9 -17.51 -15.03 10.81
C ALA A 9 -16.64 -15.84 11.79
N LEU A 10 -17.26 -16.62 12.68
CA LEU A 10 -16.53 -17.50 13.58
C LEU A 10 -15.88 -18.67 12.81
N ILE A 11 -16.62 -19.29 11.89
CA ILE A 11 -16.10 -20.37 11.02
C ILE A 11 -14.92 -19.85 10.21
N CYS A 12 -14.98 -18.64 9.63
CA CYS A 12 -13.87 -18.02 8.89
C CYS A 12 -12.59 -17.95 9.73
N LYS A 13 -12.69 -17.44 10.95
CA LYS A 13 -11.56 -17.30 11.86
C LYS A 13 -10.98 -18.65 12.26
N ILE A 14 -11.81 -19.60 12.62
CA ILE A 14 -11.39 -20.97 13.01
C ILE A 14 -10.77 -21.70 11.82
N TRP A 15 -11.41 -21.66 10.66
CA TRP A 15 -10.93 -22.31 9.44
C TRP A 15 -9.55 -21.76 9.03
N GLY A 16 -9.37 -20.45 9.03
CA GLY A 16 -8.10 -19.82 8.72
C GLY A 16 -7.02 -20.09 9.76
N PHE A 17 -7.38 -20.04 11.05
CA PHE A 17 -6.48 -20.42 12.12
C PHE A 17 -5.97 -21.86 11.93
N LEU A 18 -6.86 -22.82 11.71
CA LEU A 18 -6.49 -24.22 11.50
C LEU A 18 -5.65 -24.42 10.24
N LYS A 19 -5.94 -23.68 9.16
CA LYS A 19 -5.18 -23.70 7.91
C LYS A 19 -3.69 -23.41 8.11
N TYR A 20 -3.37 -22.48 9.00
CA TYR A 20 -2.01 -22.02 9.20
C TYR A 20 -1.35 -22.57 10.48
N TYR A 21 -2.14 -22.94 11.49
CA TYR A 21 -1.62 -23.35 12.79
C TYR A 21 -1.65 -24.86 13.05
N HIS A 22 -2.61 -25.60 12.47
CA HIS A 22 -2.68 -27.04 12.70
C HIS A 22 -1.62 -27.77 11.86
N PRO A 23 -0.65 -28.51 12.45
CA PRO A 23 0.48 -29.06 11.72
C PRO A 23 0.09 -29.89 10.49
N SER A 24 -0.84 -30.83 10.61
CA SER A 24 -1.26 -31.71 9.49
C SER A 24 -1.99 -30.93 8.38
N ILE A 25 -2.80 -29.93 8.74
CA ILE A 25 -3.49 -29.10 7.75
C ILE A 25 -2.49 -28.17 7.05
N ALA A 26 -1.59 -27.56 7.80
CA ALA A 26 -0.53 -26.71 7.26
C ALA A 26 0.41 -27.48 6.32
N GLN A 27 0.59 -28.78 6.51
CA GLN A 27 1.37 -29.66 5.62
C GLN A 27 0.61 -30.10 4.35
N GLY A 28 -0.68 -29.80 4.24
CA GLY A 28 -1.49 -30.14 3.06
C GLY A 28 -2.06 -31.57 3.08
N GLU A 29 -2.13 -32.22 4.25
CA GLU A 29 -2.71 -33.56 4.39
C GLU A 29 -4.23 -33.61 4.15
N TYR A 30 -4.87 -32.45 4.09
CA TYR A 30 -6.30 -32.29 3.90
C TYR A 30 -6.61 -31.31 2.76
N ASP A 31 -7.61 -31.62 1.93
CA ASP A 31 -8.26 -30.61 1.10
C ASP A 31 -9.06 -29.66 2.00
N TRP A 32 -8.36 -28.65 2.52
CA TRP A 32 -8.91 -27.77 3.55
C TRP A 32 -9.99 -26.83 3.01
N ASN A 33 -9.98 -26.54 1.70
CA ASN A 33 -11.05 -25.80 1.05
C ASN A 33 -12.33 -26.60 0.98
N TYR A 34 -12.24 -27.89 0.63
CA TYR A 34 -13.39 -28.80 0.67
C TYR A 34 -13.95 -28.97 2.09
N GLN A 35 -13.08 -29.06 3.09
CA GLN A 35 -13.50 -29.15 4.49
C GLN A 35 -14.30 -27.92 4.93
N LEU A 36 -14.03 -26.71 4.39
CA LEU A 36 -14.82 -25.51 4.69
C LEU A 36 -16.30 -25.73 4.39
N PHE A 37 -16.63 -26.28 3.21
CA PHE A 37 -18.02 -26.52 2.81
C PHE A 37 -18.69 -27.56 3.70
N ARG A 38 -17.97 -28.61 4.08
CA ARG A 38 -18.48 -29.61 5.04
C ARG A 38 -18.76 -29.00 6.40
N ILE A 39 -17.89 -28.14 6.89
CA ILE A 39 -18.07 -27.40 8.15
C ILE A 39 -19.32 -26.53 8.06
N ILE A 40 -19.45 -25.70 7.02
CA ILE A 40 -20.59 -24.81 6.84
C ILE A 40 -21.90 -25.61 6.80
N LEU A 41 -21.98 -26.64 5.95
CA LEU A 41 -23.18 -27.45 5.80
C LEU A 41 -23.60 -28.15 7.10
N ALA A 42 -22.62 -28.61 7.89
CA ALA A 42 -22.91 -29.34 9.13
C ALA A 42 -23.23 -28.43 10.32
N THR A 43 -22.77 -27.18 10.32
CA THR A 43 -22.78 -26.34 11.53
C THR A 43 -23.64 -25.09 11.40
N LEU A 44 -23.83 -24.55 10.19
CA LEU A 44 -24.49 -23.25 10.03
C LEU A 44 -25.91 -23.20 10.62
N HIS A 45 -26.64 -24.30 10.51
CA HIS A 45 -28.00 -24.42 10.99
C HIS A 45 -28.15 -25.34 12.22
N SER A 46 -27.05 -25.78 12.86
CA SER A 46 -27.11 -26.50 14.12
C SER A 46 -27.76 -25.65 15.22
N ASP A 47 -28.35 -26.26 16.22
CA ASP A 47 -28.77 -25.52 17.40
C ASP A 47 -27.57 -24.96 18.17
N ASN A 48 -27.79 -23.90 18.95
CA ASN A 48 -26.74 -23.18 19.64
C ASN A 48 -25.93 -24.06 20.61
N ASN A 49 -26.52 -25.09 21.19
CA ASN A 49 -25.86 -25.98 22.14
C ASN A 49 -24.89 -26.94 21.44
N ASN A 50 -25.20 -27.31 20.19
CA ASN A 50 -24.40 -28.26 19.41
C ASN A 50 -23.36 -27.60 18.52
N PHE A 51 -23.56 -26.35 18.12
CA PHE A 51 -22.68 -25.63 17.17
C PHE A 51 -21.20 -25.78 17.49
N PHE A 52 -20.78 -25.50 18.72
CA PHE A 52 -19.35 -25.59 19.09
C PHE A 52 -18.84 -27.04 19.15
N ASN A 53 -19.70 -27.98 19.55
CA ASN A 53 -19.35 -29.41 19.55
C ASN A 53 -19.18 -29.93 18.13
N ASP A 54 -20.03 -29.51 17.21
CA ASP A 54 -19.98 -29.88 15.80
C ASP A 54 -18.71 -29.32 15.16
N LEU A 55 -18.35 -28.07 15.41
CA LEU A 55 -17.07 -27.48 14.98
C LEU A 55 -15.87 -28.31 15.49
N CYS A 56 -15.89 -28.76 16.74
CA CYS A 56 -14.83 -29.59 17.30
C CYS A 56 -14.58 -30.89 16.54
N ARG A 57 -15.60 -31.48 15.90
CA ARG A 57 -15.52 -32.75 15.15
C ARG A 57 -14.70 -32.61 13.86
N PHE A 58 -14.68 -31.40 13.27
CA PHE A 58 -13.93 -31.12 12.05
C PHE A 58 -12.43 -30.81 12.30
N ILE A 59 -12.04 -30.59 13.55
CA ILE A 59 -10.63 -30.36 13.88
C ILE A 59 -9.91 -31.72 13.93
N PRO A 60 -8.88 -31.96 13.08
CA PRO A 60 -8.14 -33.21 13.10
C PRO A 60 -7.53 -33.54 14.46
N SER A 61 -7.13 -34.81 14.62
CA SER A 61 -6.50 -35.26 15.86
C SER A 61 -5.17 -34.54 16.08
N ILE A 62 -4.94 -34.13 17.32
CA ILE A 62 -3.67 -33.57 17.79
C ILE A 62 -2.87 -34.56 18.66
N ALA A 63 -3.34 -35.83 18.74
CA ALA A 63 -2.69 -36.86 19.51
C ALA A 63 -1.31 -37.17 18.93
N GLY A 64 -0.31 -37.24 19.78
CA GLY A 64 1.08 -37.51 19.37
C GLY A 64 1.83 -36.29 18.80
N LEU A 65 1.20 -35.15 18.60
CA LEU A 65 1.86 -33.93 18.17
C LEU A 65 2.62 -33.28 19.36
N LYS A 66 3.81 -32.77 19.09
CA LYS A 66 4.64 -32.13 20.10
C LYS A 66 4.24 -30.67 20.32
N LYS A 67 4.38 -30.24 21.57
CA LYS A 67 4.34 -28.81 21.89
C LYS A 67 5.68 -28.17 21.55
N GLU A 68 5.63 -26.94 21.12
CA GLU A 68 6.82 -26.14 20.90
C GLU A 68 7.55 -25.88 22.23
N SER A 69 8.87 -26.00 22.24
CA SER A 69 9.70 -25.60 23.37
C SER A 69 9.61 -24.08 23.54
N ASN A 70 9.55 -23.58 24.77
CA ASN A 70 9.38 -22.16 25.09
C ASN A 70 10.57 -21.24 24.69
N ASP A 71 11.51 -21.71 23.90
CA ASP A 71 12.67 -20.94 23.42
C ASP A 71 12.35 -20.07 22.20
N LEU A 72 11.20 -19.36 22.22
CA LEU A 72 11.00 -18.25 21.29
C LEU A 72 11.99 -17.15 21.66
N CYS A 73 13.06 -17.01 20.87
CA CYS A 73 13.89 -15.83 20.94
C CYS A 73 13.02 -14.61 20.60
N ASN A 74 12.53 -13.92 21.62
CA ASN A 74 11.61 -12.77 21.48
C ASN A 74 12.31 -11.54 20.90
N ASP A 75 13.64 -11.49 20.94
CA ASP A 75 14.43 -10.30 20.57
C ASP A 75 14.33 -9.90 19.10
N SER A 76 13.85 -10.81 18.24
CA SER A 76 13.65 -10.52 16.81
C SER A 76 12.20 -10.19 16.41
N ILE A 77 11.25 -10.31 17.34
CA ILE A 77 9.82 -10.02 17.05
C ILE A 77 9.62 -8.51 17.00
N ILE A 78 9.11 -8.02 15.88
CA ILE A 78 8.82 -6.60 15.66
C ILE A 78 7.33 -6.32 15.73
N SER A 79 6.50 -7.20 15.18
CA SER A 79 5.04 -7.08 15.29
C SER A 79 4.38 -8.46 15.40
N GLN A 80 3.22 -8.50 16.06
CA GLN A 80 2.48 -9.73 16.29
C GLN A 80 1.00 -9.43 16.49
N ILE A 81 0.12 -10.10 15.75
CA ILE A 81 -1.32 -10.04 16.00
C ILE A 81 -1.66 -10.70 17.35
N ARG A 82 -2.62 -10.12 18.07
CA ARG A 82 -3.03 -10.59 19.41
C ARG A 82 -3.87 -11.86 19.37
N MET A 83 -4.69 -12.02 18.31
CA MET A 83 -5.72 -13.07 18.20
C MET A 83 -6.71 -13.02 19.37
N SER A 84 -7.13 -11.84 19.78
CA SER A 84 -8.02 -11.61 20.92
C SER A 84 -9.34 -12.41 20.86
N TRP A 85 -9.78 -12.75 19.64
CA TRP A 85 -10.98 -13.57 19.42
C TRP A 85 -10.86 -15.01 19.98
N LEU A 86 -9.63 -15.53 20.17
CA LEU A 86 -9.39 -16.83 20.84
C LEU A 86 -9.67 -16.80 22.33
N GLU A 87 -9.65 -15.61 22.94
CA GLU A 87 -9.83 -15.45 24.40
C GLU A 87 -11.30 -15.35 24.79
N ASP A 88 -12.20 -15.13 23.84
CA ASP A 88 -13.65 -15.01 24.09
C ASP A 88 -14.31 -16.40 24.27
N SER A 89 -14.28 -16.89 25.51
CA SER A 89 -14.86 -18.18 25.87
C SER A 89 -16.38 -18.24 25.67
N LYS A 90 -17.07 -17.10 25.73
CA LYS A 90 -18.53 -17.03 25.50
C LYS A 90 -18.87 -17.29 24.03
N LYS A 91 -17.99 -16.83 23.12
CA LYS A 91 -18.15 -17.01 21.67
C LYS A 91 -17.55 -18.30 21.13
N LEU A 92 -16.73 -19.01 21.88
CA LEU A 92 -16.07 -20.25 21.44
C LEU A 92 -16.56 -21.51 22.16
N GLY A 93 -17.12 -21.35 23.37
CA GLY A 93 -17.30 -22.47 24.28
C GLY A 93 -15.97 -23.04 24.80
N SER A 94 -15.94 -23.48 26.04
CA SER A 94 -14.70 -23.85 26.75
C SER A 94 -13.93 -24.99 26.07
N LYS A 95 -14.62 -25.99 25.53
CA LYS A 95 -14.01 -27.16 24.88
C LYS A 95 -13.28 -26.80 23.58
N LEU A 96 -13.94 -26.03 22.71
CA LEU A 96 -13.35 -25.58 21.45
C LEU A 96 -12.19 -24.63 21.71
N GLN A 97 -12.36 -23.66 22.61
CA GLN A 97 -11.31 -22.74 23.01
C GLN A 97 -10.06 -23.46 23.48
N LYS A 98 -10.20 -24.42 24.41
CA LYS A 98 -9.07 -25.22 24.92
C LYS A 98 -8.35 -25.95 23.79
N LYS A 99 -9.10 -26.53 22.84
CA LYS A 99 -8.51 -27.24 21.67
C LYS A 99 -7.71 -26.28 20.79
N LEU A 100 -8.24 -25.09 20.49
CA LEU A 100 -7.56 -24.07 19.68
C LEU A 100 -6.30 -23.53 20.38
N PHE A 101 -6.35 -23.28 21.70
CA PHE A 101 -5.15 -22.89 22.44
C PHE A 101 -4.08 -23.99 22.44
N THR A 102 -4.48 -25.26 22.54
CA THR A 102 -3.52 -26.35 22.43
C THR A 102 -2.86 -26.37 21.05
N ILE A 103 -3.63 -26.17 19.96
CA ILE A 103 -3.09 -26.10 18.58
C ILE A 103 -2.14 -24.92 18.42
N LYS A 104 -2.46 -23.77 19.00
CA LYS A 104 -1.58 -22.58 18.99
C LYS A 104 -0.18 -22.89 19.51
N GLN A 105 -0.07 -23.80 20.48
CA GLN A 105 1.18 -24.19 21.14
C GLN A 105 1.90 -25.38 20.46
N LEU A 106 1.37 -25.97 19.40
CA LEU A 106 2.02 -27.09 18.73
C LEU A 106 3.24 -26.64 17.93
N GLU A 107 4.26 -27.50 17.92
CA GLU A 107 5.44 -27.31 17.09
C GLU A 107 5.08 -27.36 15.59
N ARG A 108 5.59 -26.41 14.82
CA ARG A 108 5.42 -26.32 13.37
C ARG A 108 6.78 -26.34 12.69
N SER A 109 6.88 -27.04 11.56
CA SER A 109 8.14 -27.17 10.79
C SER A 109 8.60 -25.89 10.10
N GLY A 110 7.71 -24.90 9.97
CA GLY A 110 7.92 -23.70 9.12
C GLY A 110 7.58 -23.94 7.64
N PHE A 111 7.26 -25.17 7.26
CA PHE A 111 6.63 -25.47 5.99
C PHE A 111 5.11 -25.25 6.09
N ASN A 112 4.54 -24.59 5.10
CA ASN A 112 3.10 -24.48 4.93
C ASN A 112 2.74 -24.71 3.46
N TYR A 113 1.76 -25.58 3.21
CA TYR A 113 1.31 -25.94 1.88
C TYR A 113 0.74 -24.73 1.12
N ALA A 114 0.02 -23.85 1.82
CA ALA A 114 -0.68 -22.70 1.23
C ALA A 114 0.16 -21.43 1.14
N VAL A 115 1.29 -21.36 1.85
CA VAL A 115 2.17 -20.18 1.85
C VAL A 115 3.64 -20.60 2.01
N GLY A 116 4.53 -19.95 1.28
CA GLY A 116 5.95 -20.26 1.34
C GLY A 116 6.83 -19.10 0.90
N PRO A 117 8.14 -19.24 0.95
CA PRO A 117 9.06 -18.21 0.47
C PRO A 117 8.86 -17.95 -1.02
N TYR A 118 8.87 -16.68 -1.42
CA TYR A 118 8.80 -16.27 -2.83
C TYR A 118 9.96 -16.85 -3.63
N SER A 119 11.17 -16.73 -3.09
CA SER A 119 12.39 -17.35 -3.60
C SER A 119 13.35 -17.63 -2.44
N PRO A 120 14.03 -18.76 -2.40
CA PRO A 120 15.03 -19.06 -1.37
C PRO A 120 16.20 -18.06 -1.33
N GLN A 121 16.51 -17.42 -2.46
CA GLN A 121 17.59 -16.45 -2.59
C GLN A 121 17.17 -15.01 -2.27
N ASN A 122 15.87 -14.76 -2.05
CA ASN A 122 15.37 -13.44 -1.76
C ASN A 122 15.82 -12.98 -0.37
N LYS A 123 16.76 -12.00 -0.33
CA LYS A 123 17.30 -11.44 0.92
C LYS A 123 16.24 -10.70 1.75
N GLU A 124 15.19 -10.19 1.13
CA GLU A 124 14.08 -9.52 1.81
C GLU A 124 13.14 -10.52 2.48
N ARG A 125 13.21 -11.82 2.13
CA ARG A 125 12.38 -12.90 2.65
C ARG A 125 10.89 -12.71 2.39
N LEU A 126 10.55 -12.29 1.17
CA LEU A 126 9.17 -12.23 0.72
C LEU A 126 8.53 -13.61 0.74
N ILE A 127 7.23 -13.65 1.00
CA ILE A 127 6.41 -14.86 0.89
C ILE A 127 5.48 -14.78 -0.33
N CYS A 128 4.99 -15.93 -0.77
CA CYS A 128 3.91 -16.02 -1.75
C CYS A 128 2.89 -17.08 -1.33
N PHE A 129 1.65 -16.89 -1.78
CA PHE A 129 0.60 -17.89 -1.60
C PHE A 129 0.67 -18.94 -2.69
N ARG A 130 0.47 -20.20 -2.32
CA ARG A 130 0.65 -21.37 -3.17
C ARG A 130 -0.53 -22.33 -3.01
N ASN A 131 -0.70 -23.22 -4.00
CA ASN A 131 -1.64 -24.33 -3.92
C ASN A 131 -3.09 -23.92 -3.57
N GLU A 132 -3.45 -22.67 -3.88
CA GLU A 132 -4.83 -22.23 -3.78
C GLU A 132 -5.54 -22.60 -5.09
N THR A 133 -6.36 -23.65 -5.05
CA THR A 133 -7.13 -24.11 -6.22
C THR A 133 -7.98 -22.97 -6.77
N ALA A 134 -7.88 -22.73 -8.07
CA ALA A 134 -8.52 -21.61 -8.74
C ALA A 134 -10.05 -21.77 -8.86
N TYR A 135 -10.53 -23.00 -9.06
CA TYR A 135 -11.94 -23.33 -9.31
C TYR A 135 -12.56 -22.56 -10.50
N ASP A 136 -11.81 -22.46 -11.60
CA ASP A 136 -12.19 -21.68 -12.79
C ASP A 136 -13.53 -22.06 -13.42
N ASN A 137 -13.99 -23.29 -13.18
CA ASN A 137 -15.28 -23.79 -13.68
C ASN A 137 -16.47 -23.42 -12.79
N ILE A 138 -16.23 -22.80 -11.62
CA ILE A 138 -17.31 -22.41 -10.71
C ILE A 138 -17.68 -20.95 -10.98
N PRO A 139 -18.96 -20.66 -11.29
CA PRO A 139 -19.38 -19.30 -11.59
C PRO A 139 -19.43 -18.44 -10.31
N VAL A 140 -19.22 -17.14 -10.47
CA VAL A 140 -19.34 -16.16 -9.38
C VAL A 140 -20.73 -16.13 -8.75
N SER A 141 -21.76 -16.64 -9.43
CA SER A 141 -23.10 -16.80 -8.87
C SER A 141 -23.20 -17.87 -7.78
N ASP A 142 -22.20 -18.76 -7.65
CA ASP A 142 -22.15 -19.76 -6.58
C ASP A 142 -21.81 -19.10 -5.23
N ASP A 143 -22.68 -19.30 -4.24
CA ASP A 143 -22.55 -18.67 -2.92
C ASP A 143 -21.33 -19.22 -2.14
N GLY A 144 -21.07 -20.54 -2.25
CA GLY A 144 -19.93 -21.18 -1.59
C GLY A 144 -18.59 -20.67 -2.13
N TYR A 145 -18.51 -20.51 -3.45
CA TYR A 145 -17.32 -19.99 -4.10
C TYR A 145 -16.96 -18.58 -3.61
N ARG A 146 -17.93 -17.66 -3.55
CA ARG A 146 -17.69 -16.30 -3.08
C ARG A 146 -17.25 -16.27 -1.61
N ILE A 147 -17.89 -17.09 -0.76
CA ILE A 147 -17.52 -17.19 0.66
C ILE A 147 -16.11 -17.77 0.82
N LEU A 148 -15.73 -18.78 0.04
CA LEU A 148 -14.37 -19.31 0.04
C LEU A 148 -13.33 -18.23 -0.36
N CYS A 149 -13.61 -17.46 -1.41
CA CYS A 149 -12.75 -16.38 -1.85
C CYS A 149 -12.54 -15.32 -0.75
N LEU A 150 -13.63 -14.89 -0.10
CA LEU A 150 -13.58 -14.00 1.05
C LEU A 150 -12.71 -14.58 2.17
N PHE A 151 -12.98 -15.82 2.58
CA PHE A 151 -12.30 -16.44 3.72
C PHE A 151 -10.80 -16.65 3.47
N ARG A 152 -10.44 -17.03 2.24
CA ARG A 152 -9.04 -17.13 1.82
C ARG A 152 -8.34 -15.79 1.95
N PHE A 153 -8.83 -14.78 1.26
CA PHE A 153 -8.18 -13.46 1.24
C PHE A 153 -8.15 -12.82 2.63
N TRP A 154 -9.26 -12.87 3.37
CA TRP A 154 -9.33 -12.30 4.71
C TRP A 154 -8.27 -12.92 5.64
N ASN A 155 -8.12 -14.24 5.62
CA ASN A 155 -7.11 -14.93 6.44
C ASN A 155 -5.68 -14.74 5.92
N MET A 156 -5.46 -14.68 4.59
CA MET A 156 -4.15 -14.32 4.03
C MET A 156 -3.67 -12.98 4.59
N MET A 157 -4.53 -11.97 4.56
CA MET A 157 -4.18 -10.64 5.07
C MET A 157 -4.06 -10.62 6.59
N TYR A 158 -4.93 -11.31 7.31
CA TYR A 158 -4.91 -11.36 8.77
C TYR A 158 -3.58 -11.91 9.30
N TYR A 159 -3.04 -12.95 8.69
CA TYR A 159 -1.81 -13.59 9.15
C TYR A 159 -0.53 -13.09 8.47
N PHE A 160 -0.61 -12.48 7.30
CA PHE A 160 0.58 -12.19 6.48
C PHE A 160 0.69 -10.75 5.97
N HIS A 161 -0.14 -9.83 6.44
CA HIS A 161 0.06 -8.41 6.20
C HIS A 161 0.93 -7.80 7.33
N PRO A 162 2.08 -7.17 7.04
CA PRO A 162 3.09 -6.80 8.06
C PRO A 162 2.60 -5.78 9.09
N TYR A 163 1.57 -5.03 8.78
CA TYR A 163 1.01 -4.01 9.66
C TYR A 163 -0.37 -4.38 10.25
N MET A 164 -0.73 -5.68 10.20
CA MET A 164 -2.04 -6.14 10.66
C MET A 164 -2.25 -5.91 12.17
N GLU A 165 -1.22 -6.01 12.99
CA GLU A 165 -1.29 -5.71 14.42
C GLU A 165 -1.91 -4.32 14.71
N ARG A 166 -1.58 -3.31 13.88
CA ARG A 166 -2.04 -1.92 14.03
C ARG A 166 -3.51 -1.71 13.67
N LYS A 167 -4.11 -2.65 12.96
CA LYS A 167 -5.49 -2.59 12.47
C LYS A 167 -6.31 -3.84 12.80
N GLU A 168 -5.81 -4.70 13.68
CA GLU A 168 -6.41 -6.00 13.99
C GLU A 168 -7.87 -5.88 14.42
N ASP A 169 -8.20 -4.96 15.33
CA ASP A 169 -9.58 -4.79 15.82
C ASP A 169 -10.53 -4.35 14.69
N HIS A 170 -10.08 -3.43 13.83
CA HIS A 170 -10.84 -3.03 12.66
C HIS A 170 -11.03 -4.22 11.70
N TRP A 171 -9.96 -4.95 11.36
CA TRP A 171 -10.02 -6.10 10.46
C TRP A 171 -10.96 -7.20 10.96
N LEU A 172 -10.93 -7.48 12.26
CA LEU A 172 -11.88 -8.41 12.89
C LEU A 172 -13.33 -7.90 12.83
N SER A 173 -13.55 -6.60 13.02
CA SER A 173 -14.89 -6.00 13.08
C SER A 173 -15.61 -5.93 11.74
N ILE A 174 -14.89 -5.81 10.63
CA ILE A 174 -15.47 -5.68 9.29
C ILE A 174 -15.95 -7.01 8.70
N LEU A 175 -15.46 -8.15 9.19
CA LEU A 175 -15.76 -9.47 8.60
C LEU A 175 -17.25 -9.76 8.44
N PRO A 176 -18.14 -9.50 9.42
CA PRO A 176 -19.58 -9.71 9.24
C PRO A 176 -20.20 -8.88 8.11
N GLN A 177 -19.72 -7.65 7.90
CA GLN A 177 -20.18 -6.80 6.82
C GLN A 177 -19.78 -7.39 5.46
N TYR A 178 -18.51 -7.84 5.33
CA TYR A 178 -18.02 -8.42 4.09
C TYR A 178 -18.63 -9.78 3.78
N ILE A 179 -19.01 -10.60 4.78
CA ILE A 179 -19.79 -11.82 4.56
C ILE A 179 -21.11 -11.49 3.86
N ARG A 180 -21.85 -10.46 4.32
CA ARG A 180 -23.10 -10.03 3.68
C ARG A 180 -22.85 -9.50 2.27
N LEU A 181 -21.79 -8.71 2.09
CA LEU A 181 -21.45 -8.12 0.80
C LEU A 181 -21.12 -9.20 -0.24
N PHE A 182 -20.28 -10.17 0.10
CA PHE A 182 -19.89 -11.26 -0.78
C PHE A 182 -21.06 -12.23 -1.05
N ALA A 183 -21.89 -12.54 -0.04
CA ALA A 183 -23.07 -13.36 -0.23
C ALA A 183 -24.05 -12.76 -1.27
N ASN A 184 -24.15 -11.44 -1.34
CA ASN A 184 -25.04 -10.73 -2.26
C ASN A 184 -24.40 -10.41 -3.62
N ALA A 185 -23.09 -10.53 -3.77
CA ALA A 185 -22.33 -10.13 -4.97
C ALA A 185 -22.38 -11.20 -6.07
N ARG A 186 -23.58 -11.54 -6.56
CA ARG A 186 -23.83 -12.66 -7.51
C ARG A 186 -23.41 -12.36 -8.95
N LYS A 187 -23.22 -11.10 -9.30
CA LYS A 187 -22.73 -10.67 -10.63
C LYS A 187 -21.24 -10.38 -10.55
N LEU A 188 -20.54 -10.65 -11.65
CA LEU A 188 -19.08 -10.46 -11.72
C LEU A 188 -18.63 -9.06 -11.30
N ASN A 189 -19.31 -8.02 -11.80
CA ASN A 189 -18.99 -6.63 -11.44
C ASN A 189 -19.20 -6.33 -9.95
N ASP A 190 -20.25 -6.89 -9.32
CA ASP A 190 -20.52 -6.70 -7.90
C ASP A 190 -19.49 -7.45 -7.04
N PHE A 191 -19.06 -8.62 -7.51
CA PHE A 191 -18.00 -9.41 -6.87
C PHE A 191 -16.64 -8.71 -6.94
N ASP A 192 -16.25 -8.19 -8.12
CA ASP A 192 -15.02 -7.40 -8.26
C ASP A 192 -15.03 -6.17 -7.36
N LYS A 193 -16.17 -5.47 -7.27
CA LYS A 193 -16.32 -4.34 -6.34
C LYS A 193 -16.18 -4.77 -4.87
N ALA A 194 -16.75 -5.90 -4.49
CA ALA A 194 -16.64 -6.42 -3.12
C ALA A 194 -15.18 -6.77 -2.78
N CYS A 195 -14.45 -7.40 -3.70
CA CYS A 195 -13.04 -7.70 -3.56
C CYS A 195 -12.19 -6.42 -3.46
N ALA A 196 -12.42 -5.42 -4.33
CA ALA A 196 -11.73 -4.15 -4.29
C ALA A 196 -11.98 -3.40 -2.98
N MET A 197 -13.23 -3.37 -2.50
CA MET A 197 -13.58 -2.75 -1.22
C MET A 197 -12.86 -3.44 -0.06
N LEU A 198 -12.82 -4.77 -0.03
CA LEU A 198 -12.10 -5.50 1.02
C LEU A 198 -10.59 -5.22 0.97
N ALA A 199 -10.01 -5.15 -0.22
CA ALA A 199 -8.61 -4.77 -0.39
C ALA A 199 -8.33 -3.35 0.13
N CYS A 200 -9.26 -2.41 -0.03
CA CYS A 200 -9.14 -1.04 0.49
C CYS A 200 -9.05 -0.96 2.01
N GLU A 201 -9.63 -1.92 2.73
CA GLU A 201 -9.54 -1.97 4.19
C GLU A 201 -8.11 -2.21 4.70
N LEU A 202 -7.21 -2.65 3.82
CA LEU A 202 -5.79 -2.75 4.14
C LEU A 202 -5.13 -1.39 4.38
N LYS A 203 -5.71 -0.30 3.87
CA LYS A 203 -5.12 1.05 3.95
C LYS A 203 -3.64 1.05 3.60
N ASP A 204 -3.31 0.41 2.51
CA ASP A 204 -1.96 0.21 2.02
C ASP A 204 -1.84 0.82 0.62
N THR A 205 -1.02 1.85 0.45
CA THR A 205 -0.87 2.59 -0.82
C THR A 205 -0.32 1.71 -1.95
N HIS A 206 0.36 0.60 -1.65
CA HIS A 206 0.76 -0.39 -2.66
C HIS A 206 -0.40 -1.26 -3.14
N THR A 207 -1.50 -1.32 -2.39
CA THR A 207 -2.62 -2.20 -2.73
C THR A 207 -3.17 -1.81 -4.10
N THR A 208 -3.19 -2.79 -5.00
CA THR A 208 -3.72 -2.66 -6.36
C THR A 208 -4.62 -3.87 -6.60
N PHE A 209 -5.88 -3.63 -6.87
CA PHE A 209 -6.82 -4.69 -7.20
C PHE A 209 -6.82 -4.93 -8.71
N TYR A 210 -6.69 -6.20 -9.10
CA TYR A 210 -6.78 -6.69 -10.48
C TYR A 210 -8.07 -7.50 -10.60
N GLY A 211 -9.08 -6.98 -11.29
CA GLY A 211 -10.38 -7.64 -11.48
C GLY A 211 -10.50 -8.38 -12.80
N PHE A 212 -11.56 -9.19 -12.95
CA PHE A 212 -11.83 -9.95 -14.18
C PHE A 212 -12.10 -9.08 -15.40
N LYS A 213 -12.77 -7.94 -15.22
CA LYS A 213 -13.17 -7.02 -16.31
C LYS A 213 -12.91 -5.56 -15.97
N THR A 214 -12.56 -5.29 -14.75
CA THR A 214 -12.40 -3.94 -14.28
C THR A 214 -11.02 -3.81 -13.67
N ASN A 215 -10.15 -3.09 -14.35
CA ASN A 215 -9.02 -2.46 -13.69
C ASN A 215 -9.57 -1.34 -12.80
N LEU A 216 -10.42 -1.73 -11.83
CA LEU A 216 -10.95 -0.85 -10.83
C LEU A 216 -9.79 -0.41 -9.93
N TYR A 217 -9.24 0.76 -10.24
CA TYR A 217 -8.46 1.55 -9.31
C TYR A 217 -7.14 0.91 -8.82
N GLY A 218 -6.17 0.83 -9.71
CA GLY A 218 -4.78 0.58 -9.38
C GLY A 218 -3.87 1.54 -10.14
N PHE A 219 -2.67 1.78 -9.64
CA PHE A 219 -1.64 2.46 -10.39
C PHE A 219 -1.32 1.67 -11.68
N GLY A 220 -1.75 2.19 -12.83
CA GLY A 220 -1.36 1.75 -14.17
C GLY A 220 -2.18 0.60 -14.74
N GLU A 221 -2.66 0.76 -15.93
CA GLU A 221 -3.22 -0.19 -16.90
C GLU A 221 -4.74 -0.33 -17.01
N GLY A 222 -5.56 0.61 -16.84
CA GLY A 222 -6.99 0.48 -17.17
C GLY A 222 -7.84 1.70 -16.93
N ILE A 223 -7.33 2.62 -16.15
CA ILE A 223 -8.01 3.91 -15.92
C ILE A 223 -7.86 4.83 -17.15
N TYR A 224 -6.93 4.54 -18.03
CA TYR A 224 -6.45 5.44 -19.07
C TYR A 224 -6.98 5.15 -20.48
N ASP A 225 -7.73 4.07 -20.66
CA ASP A 225 -8.23 3.71 -21.98
C ASP A 225 -9.31 4.68 -22.51
N ASP A 226 -9.99 5.40 -21.60
CA ASP A 226 -11.09 6.32 -21.94
C ASP A 226 -10.69 7.80 -22.05
N GLY A 227 -9.41 8.12 -21.92
CA GLY A 227 -8.92 9.50 -21.94
C GLY A 227 -9.14 10.25 -20.63
N VAL A 228 -8.15 11.03 -20.21
CA VAL A 228 -8.17 11.86 -19.01
C VAL A 228 -7.94 13.31 -19.40
N LEU A 229 -8.67 14.26 -18.78
CA LEU A 229 -8.45 15.68 -19.00
C LEU A 229 -6.98 16.04 -18.71
N PRO A 230 -6.25 16.69 -19.66
CA PRO A 230 -4.80 16.88 -19.58
C PRO A 230 -4.40 18.00 -18.61
N ILE A 231 -4.82 17.89 -17.38
CA ILE A 231 -4.50 18.80 -16.27
C ILE A 231 -3.98 18.01 -15.09
N ASP A 232 -3.04 18.60 -14.37
CA ASP A 232 -2.70 18.17 -13.03
C ASP A 232 -3.47 19.01 -12.04
N VAL A 233 -4.00 18.37 -11.00
CA VAL A 233 -4.80 19.05 -9.98
C VAL A 233 -4.38 18.62 -8.60
N LYS A 234 -4.70 19.44 -7.61
CA LYS A 234 -4.47 19.19 -6.20
C LYS A 234 -5.78 19.31 -5.44
N LEU A 235 -6.04 18.33 -4.60
CA LEU A 235 -7.14 18.36 -3.67
C LEU A 235 -6.75 19.18 -2.42
N ILE A 236 -7.52 20.21 -2.08
CA ILE A 236 -7.39 20.98 -0.85
C ILE A 236 -8.78 21.06 -0.21
N GLY A 237 -8.95 20.40 0.92
CA GLY A 237 -10.30 20.19 1.45
C GLY A 237 -11.15 19.34 0.50
N ASP A 238 -12.29 19.89 0.08
CA ASP A 238 -13.22 19.26 -0.86
C ASP A 238 -13.22 19.93 -2.26
N GLU A 239 -12.15 20.65 -2.61
CA GLU A 239 -12.01 21.35 -3.88
C GLU A 239 -10.73 20.93 -4.61
N LEU A 240 -10.76 20.88 -5.95
CA LEU A 240 -9.61 20.54 -6.78
C LEU A 240 -9.05 21.81 -7.43
N PHE A 241 -7.79 22.11 -7.22
CA PHE A 241 -7.09 23.24 -7.82
C PHE A 241 -6.22 22.80 -8.98
N ILE A 242 -6.35 23.43 -10.15
CA ILE A 242 -5.48 23.15 -11.31
C ILE A 242 -4.07 23.67 -11.01
N THR A 243 -3.10 22.78 -11.03
CA THR A 243 -1.71 23.09 -10.71
C THR A 243 -0.80 23.14 -11.93
N LYS A 244 -1.15 22.38 -12.98
CA LYS A 244 -0.33 22.28 -14.20
C LYS A 244 -1.20 21.86 -15.38
N PHE A 245 -0.84 22.32 -16.57
CA PHE A 245 -1.30 21.74 -17.83
C PHE A 245 -0.31 20.67 -18.28
N LEU A 246 -0.83 19.52 -18.67
CA LEU A 246 0.00 18.39 -19.10
C LEU A 246 0.27 18.44 -20.62
N THR A 247 -0.46 19.27 -21.38
CA THR A 247 -0.24 19.52 -22.81
C THR A 247 -0.43 20.99 -23.16
N ALA A 248 0.17 21.40 -24.29
CA ALA A 248 -0.03 22.76 -24.81
C ALA A 248 -1.49 23.04 -25.18
N GLU A 249 -2.23 22.02 -25.64
CA GLU A 249 -3.64 22.15 -26.02
C GLU A 249 -4.57 22.38 -24.82
N ALA A 250 -4.18 21.92 -23.63
CA ALA A 250 -4.96 22.13 -22.40
C ALA A 250 -5.16 23.62 -22.09
N VAL A 251 -4.21 24.47 -22.48
CA VAL A 251 -4.31 25.93 -22.35
C VAL A 251 -5.51 26.48 -23.15
N ASN A 252 -5.84 25.86 -24.28
CA ASN A 252 -6.94 26.29 -25.16
C ASN A 252 -8.33 25.81 -24.70
N MET A 253 -8.40 25.04 -23.62
CA MET A 253 -9.67 24.51 -23.07
C MET A 253 -10.41 25.54 -22.19
N GLY A 254 -9.92 26.78 -22.10
CA GLY A 254 -10.52 27.84 -21.30
C GLY A 254 -10.23 27.72 -19.80
N LEU A 255 -9.39 26.77 -19.38
CA LEU A 255 -8.92 26.59 -18.02
C LEU A 255 -7.71 27.48 -17.73
N GLN A 256 -7.45 27.75 -16.45
CA GLN A 256 -6.26 28.47 -15.98
C GLN A 256 -5.66 27.73 -14.77
N ILE A 257 -4.35 27.82 -14.62
CA ILE A 257 -3.69 27.39 -13.39
C ILE A 257 -4.26 28.24 -12.23
N GLY A 258 -4.62 27.55 -11.14
CA GLY A 258 -5.30 28.19 -9.99
C GLY A 258 -6.82 28.18 -10.06
N ASP A 259 -7.44 27.75 -11.16
CA ASP A 259 -8.88 27.48 -11.15
C ASP A 259 -9.21 26.42 -10.09
N CYS A 260 -10.24 26.71 -9.29
CA CYS A 260 -10.77 25.80 -8.30
C CYS A 260 -11.98 25.05 -8.89
N ILE A 261 -11.86 23.76 -9.14
CA ILE A 261 -12.95 22.89 -9.62
C ILE A 261 -13.78 22.45 -8.42
N THR A 262 -15.06 22.80 -8.42
CA THR A 262 -16.02 22.46 -7.34
C THR A 262 -16.95 21.31 -7.72
N HIS A 263 -17.31 21.20 -9.02
CA HIS A 263 -18.18 20.14 -9.53
C HIS A 263 -17.68 19.63 -10.88
N VAL A 264 -17.90 18.33 -11.10
CA VAL A 264 -17.67 17.63 -12.36
C VAL A 264 -18.96 16.94 -12.78
N ASN A 265 -19.47 17.29 -13.98
CA ASN A 265 -20.75 16.78 -14.51
C ASN A 265 -21.91 16.94 -13.51
N GLY A 266 -22.00 18.10 -12.86
CA GLY A 266 -23.04 18.43 -11.88
C GLY A 266 -22.87 17.78 -10.51
N ARG A 267 -21.81 16.99 -10.28
CA ARG A 267 -21.54 16.32 -9.00
C ARG A 267 -20.41 17.04 -8.26
N SER A 268 -20.59 17.33 -6.98
CA SER A 268 -19.54 17.95 -6.16
C SER A 268 -18.32 17.04 -6.01
N ILE A 269 -17.15 17.63 -5.83
CA ILE A 269 -15.91 16.88 -5.59
C ILE A 269 -16.03 16.02 -4.33
N SER A 270 -16.67 16.53 -3.27
CA SER A 270 -16.91 15.74 -2.05
C SER A 270 -17.78 14.49 -2.31
N THR A 271 -18.83 14.60 -3.13
CA THR A 271 -19.67 13.45 -3.50
C THR A 271 -18.88 12.43 -4.30
N ILE A 272 -18.08 12.87 -5.28
CA ILE A 272 -17.24 12.00 -6.10
C ILE A 272 -16.21 11.30 -5.19
N ARG A 273 -15.59 12.05 -4.28
CA ARG A 273 -14.64 11.51 -3.32
C ARG A 273 -15.26 10.42 -2.44
N GLN A 274 -16.41 10.69 -1.79
CA GLN A 274 -17.07 9.71 -0.93
C GLN A 274 -17.42 8.40 -1.63
N GLU A 275 -17.81 8.46 -2.91
CA GLU A 275 -18.08 7.25 -3.69
C GLU A 275 -16.81 6.50 -4.07
N LYS A 276 -15.71 7.23 -4.35
CA LYS A 276 -14.45 6.65 -4.80
C LYS A 276 -13.56 6.17 -3.67
N ASP A 277 -13.59 6.81 -2.50
CA ASP A 277 -12.82 6.42 -1.31
C ASP A 277 -13.07 4.97 -0.88
N ARG A 278 -14.22 4.39 -1.25
CA ARG A 278 -14.53 2.97 -1.03
C ARG A 278 -13.66 2.02 -1.84
N TYR A 279 -13.05 2.50 -2.90
CA TYR A 279 -12.23 1.71 -3.83
C TYR A 279 -10.80 2.21 -3.93
N LEU A 280 -10.44 3.26 -3.19
CA LEU A 280 -9.11 3.86 -3.20
C LEU A 280 -8.31 3.41 -1.98
N GLN A 281 -7.07 3.03 -2.23
CA GLN A 281 -6.22 2.34 -1.28
C GLN A 281 -5.02 3.22 -0.93
N PHE A 282 -5.05 3.83 0.26
CA PHE A 282 -3.97 4.68 0.71
C PHE A 282 -3.71 4.48 2.20
N ALA A 283 -2.45 4.55 2.57
CA ALA A 283 -2.01 4.45 3.95
C ALA A 283 -2.43 5.68 4.77
N ASN A 284 -2.50 6.85 4.11
CA ASN A 284 -2.79 8.13 4.75
C ASN A 284 -3.42 9.13 3.77
N ASP A 285 -3.97 10.22 4.29
CA ASP A 285 -4.67 11.25 3.51
C ASP A 285 -3.76 12.03 2.55
N ASN A 286 -2.46 12.13 2.83
CA ASN A 286 -1.53 12.86 1.97
C ASN A 286 -1.26 12.07 0.66
N ALA A 287 -1.21 10.74 0.75
CA ALA A 287 -1.09 9.85 -0.40
C ALA A 287 -2.37 9.81 -1.26
N ASN A 288 -3.52 10.12 -0.67
CA ASN A 288 -4.85 10.03 -1.30
C ASN A 288 -5.14 11.11 -2.37
N GLN A 289 -4.23 12.03 -2.66
CA GLN A 289 -4.54 13.18 -3.53
C GLN A 289 -4.54 12.85 -5.02
N ILE A 290 -3.88 11.79 -5.45
CA ILE A 290 -3.59 11.52 -6.87
C ILE A 290 -4.74 10.83 -7.64
N PRO A 291 -5.42 9.80 -7.13
CA PRO A 291 -6.37 9.02 -7.93
C PRO A 291 -7.76 9.63 -8.13
N ILE A 292 -8.21 10.52 -7.24
CA ILE A 292 -9.52 11.18 -7.39
C ILE A 292 -9.60 11.94 -8.71
N VAL A 293 -8.49 12.57 -9.09
CA VAL A 293 -8.34 13.34 -10.31
C VAL A 293 -8.62 12.49 -11.55
N TYR A 294 -7.97 11.35 -11.63
CA TYR A 294 -8.05 10.49 -12.81
C TYR A 294 -9.39 9.79 -12.97
N THR A 295 -10.11 9.57 -11.87
CA THR A 295 -11.42 8.93 -11.91
C THR A 295 -12.59 9.90 -12.12
N ALA A 296 -12.38 11.21 -11.90
CA ALA A 296 -13.43 12.22 -12.06
C ALA A 296 -13.61 12.71 -13.52
N PHE A 297 -12.56 12.58 -14.36
CA PHE A 297 -12.48 13.21 -15.67
C PHE A 297 -12.52 12.21 -16.84
N HIS A 298 -13.32 11.14 -16.72
CA HIS A 298 -13.47 10.14 -17.78
C HIS A 298 -14.47 10.57 -18.86
N GLY A 299 -14.18 10.17 -20.11
CA GLY A 299 -15.09 10.31 -21.27
C GLY A 299 -14.59 11.30 -22.33
N ASP A 300 -15.47 11.68 -23.26
CA ASP A 300 -15.18 12.56 -24.40
C ASP A 300 -15.47 14.02 -24.10
N SER A 301 -16.24 14.29 -23.06
CA SER A 301 -16.67 15.62 -22.68
C SER A 301 -16.88 15.69 -21.16
N VAL A 302 -16.66 16.87 -20.60
CA VAL A 302 -16.91 17.15 -19.19
C VAL A 302 -17.47 18.55 -19.02
N THR A 303 -18.41 18.69 -18.09
CA THR A 303 -18.85 19.99 -17.59
C THR A 303 -18.19 20.24 -16.24
N LEU A 304 -17.42 21.31 -16.14
CA LEU A 304 -16.75 21.73 -14.91
C LEU A 304 -17.39 22.99 -14.36
N ASN A 305 -17.77 22.96 -13.08
CA ASN A 305 -18.02 24.21 -12.34
C ASN A 305 -16.72 24.61 -11.68
N ILE A 306 -16.22 25.78 -11.98
CA ILE A 306 -14.98 26.33 -11.45
C ILE A 306 -15.21 27.67 -10.75
N LYS A 307 -14.34 27.97 -9.78
CA LYS A 307 -14.16 29.31 -9.23
C LYS A 307 -12.84 29.87 -9.71
N ARG A 308 -12.89 31.04 -10.38
CA ARG A 308 -11.71 31.78 -10.84
C ARG A 308 -11.74 33.17 -10.21
N HIS A 309 -10.77 33.51 -9.39
CA HIS A 309 -10.74 34.76 -8.62
C HIS A 309 -12.05 35.03 -7.84
N GLY A 310 -12.63 33.97 -7.26
CA GLY A 310 -13.89 34.03 -6.53
C GLY A 310 -15.16 34.06 -7.39
N ILE A 311 -15.05 34.14 -8.73
CA ILE A 311 -16.18 34.17 -9.66
C ILE A 311 -16.46 32.74 -10.15
N GLU A 312 -17.70 32.29 -9.98
CA GLU A 312 -18.14 30.98 -10.50
C GLU A 312 -18.31 31.01 -12.02
N ARG A 313 -17.88 29.94 -12.67
CA ARG A 313 -17.99 29.73 -14.11
C ARG A 313 -18.34 28.28 -14.39
N VAL A 314 -19.05 28.06 -15.50
CA VAL A 314 -19.30 26.70 -16.02
C VAL A 314 -18.58 26.59 -17.35
N LEU A 315 -17.72 25.57 -17.46
CA LEU A 315 -16.98 25.27 -18.68
C LEU A 315 -17.41 23.92 -19.20
N PHE A 316 -17.67 23.84 -20.50
CA PHE A 316 -17.92 22.56 -21.19
C PHE A 316 -16.73 22.25 -22.10
N ILE A 317 -16.02 21.17 -21.80
CA ILE A 317 -14.78 20.78 -22.46
C ILE A 317 -15.02 19.49 -23.25
N ARG A 318 -14.48 19.40 -24.47
CA ARG A 318 -14.62 18.24 -25.39
C ARG A 318 -13.27 17.82 -25.98
N ASN A 319 -13.21 16.59 -26.49
CA ASN A 319 -12.18 16.09 -27.40
C ASN A 319 -10.77 15.98 -26.82
N TRP A 320 -10.61 15.43 -25.61
CA TRP A 320 -9.28 15.17 -25.04
C TRP A 320 -8.86 13.69 -25.06
N LYS A 321 -9.63 12.78 -25.70
CA LYS A 321 -9.35 11.32 -25.75
C LYS A 321 -7.93 10.93 -26.21
N GLN A 322 -7.26 11.81 -26.93
CA GLN A 322 -5.94 11.53 -27.52
C GLN A 322 -4.81 11.50 -26.50
N TYR A 323 -5.06 11.93 -25.26
CA TYR A 323 -4.00 12.27 -24.31
C TYR A 323 -3.81 11.22 -23.21
N ALA A 324 -4.58 10.15 -23.19
CA ALA A 324 -4.73 9.28 -22.05
C ALA A 324 -3.47 8.56 -21.56
N ARG A 325 -2.53 8.24 -22.44
CA ARG A 325 -1.40 7.37 -22.10
C ARG A 325 -0.05 8.06 -22.00
N THR A 326 0.13 9.17 -22.69
CA THR A 326 1.42 9.86 -22.79
C THR A 326 1.76 10.74 -21.59
N PHE A 327 0.78 11.10 -20.74
CA PHE A 327 0.96 12.05 -19.65
C PHE A 327 1.74 11.54 -18.47
N LEU A 328 1.58 10.27 -18.13
CA LEU A 328 2.32 9.67 -17.03
C LEU A 328 3.80 9.47 -17.36
N ASP A 329 4.13 9.59 -18.65
CA ASP A 329 5.47 9.43 -19.19
C ASP A 329 6.11 10.76 -19.61
N ASP A 330 5.60 11.93 -19.18
CA ASP A 330 6.27 13.21 -19.43
C ASP A 330 7.59 13.32 -18.66
N ARG A 331 8.45 12.34 -18.93
CA ARG A 331 9.87 12.30 -18.58
C ARG A 331 10.68 13.24 -19.46
N THR A 332 10.01 14.01 -20.32
CA THR A 332 10.62 14.95 -21.26
C THR A 332 10.76 16.37 -20.73
N ALA A 333 10.29 16.64 -19.51
CA ALA A 333 10.44 17.95 -18.89
C ALA A 333 11.94 18.33 -18.77
N PRO A 334 12.33 19.55 -19.16
CA PRO A 334 13.74 19.91 -19.42
C PRO A 334 14.61 20.11 -18.18
N MET A 335 14.12 19.96 -16.96
CA MET A 335 14.84 20.31 -15.74
C MET A 335 15.42 19.10 -15.00
N LYS A 336 16.43 18.45 -15.62
CA LYS A 336 17.17 17.38 -14.94
C LYS A 336 18.15 17.92 -13.90
N LEU A 337 18.77 19.05 -14.17
CA LEU A 337 19.70 19.76 -13.28
C LEU A 337 19.56 21.26 -13.54
N MET A 338 19.42 22.05 -12.49
CA MET A 338 19.34 23.51 -12.57
C MET A 338 20.05 24.15 -11.37
N GLU A 339 20.83 25.21 -11.60
CA GLU A 339 21.28 26.05 -10.50
C GLU A 339 20.13 26.96 -10.05
N VAL A 340 19.77 26.86 -8.76
CA VAL A 340 18.62 27.58 -8.18
C VAL A 340 19.01 28.66 -7.18
N GLY A 341 20.29 28.72 -6.83
CA GLY A 341 20.90 29.70 -5.95
C GLY A 341 22.42 29.69 -6.17
N GLU A 342 23.16 30.63 -5.62
CA GLU A 342 24.62 30.71 -5.77
C GLU A 342 25.30 29.44 -5.24
N GLY A 343 25.77 28.59 -6.16
CA GLY A 343 26.38 27.28 -5.85
C GLY A 343 25.40 26.24 -5.30
N VAL A 344 24.10 26.41 -5.49
CA VAL A 344 23.05 25.44 -5.07
C VAL A 344 22.35 24.87 -6.28
N PHE A 345 22.33 23.55 -6.39
CA PHE A 345 21.79 22.82 -7.53
C PHE A 345 20.54 22.02 -7.16
N TYR A 346 19.54 22.06 -8.03
CA TYR A 346 18.34 21.24 -7.97
C TYR A 346 18.43 20.08 -8.95
N ILE A 347 18.07 18.87 -8.51
CA ILE A 347 18.05 17.65 -9.33
C ILE A 347 16.71 16.93 -9.14
N ASN A 348 15.98 16.71 -10.26
CA ASN A 348 14.77 15.92 -10.24
C ASN A 348 15.07 14.43 -10.50
N LEU A 349 14.94 13.60 -9.46
CA LEU A 349 15.22 12.17 -9.54
C LEU A 349 14.19 11.36 -10.35
N SER A 350 13.02 11.93 -10.63
CA SER A 350 12.03 11.31 -11.51
C SER A 350 12.36 11.42 -12.99
N GLN A 351 13.42 12.15 -13.36
CA GLN A 351 13.74 12.49 -14.76
C GLN A 351 15.17 12.14 -15.17
N ILE A 352 15.96 11.56 -14.28
CA ILE A 352 17.38 11.33 -14.51
C ILE A 352 17.74 9.85 -14.32
N THR A 353 18.54 9.31 -15.25
CA THR A 353 19.11 7.95 -15.10
C THR A 353 20.22 7.95 -14.04
N SER A 354 20.54 6.78 -13.49
CA SER A 354 21.65 6.63 -12.54
C SER A 354 23.01 7.03 -13.14
N LEU A 355 23.21 6.77 -14.43
CA LEU A 355 24.43 7.17 -15.14
C LEU A 355 24.53 8.70 -15.28
N GLU A 356 23.46 9.35 -15.75
CA GLU A 356 23.40 10.81 -15.84
C GLU A 356 23.55 11.47 -14.46
N LEU A 357 22.89 10.90 -13.44
CA LEU A 357 22.98 11.38 -12.07
C LEU A 357 24.43 11.37 -11.59
N LYS A 358 25.15 10.27 -11.79
CA LYS A 358 26.59 10.18 -11.43
C LYS A 358 27.41 11.28 -12.10
N GLN A 359 27.27 11.45 -13.43
CA GLN A 359 28.00 12.48 -14.18
C GLN A 359 27.70 13.90 -13.67
N LYS A 360 26.40 14.17 -13.34
CA LYS A 360 26.01 15.48 -12.81
C LYS A 360 26.57 15.72 -11.41
N LEU A 361 26.51 14.73 -10.53
CA LEU A 361 27.07 14.82 -9.18
C LEU A 361 28.59 15.09 -9.21
N ASP A 362 29.34 14.43 -10.12
CA ASP A 362 30.77 14.66 -10.29
C ASP A 362 31.05 16.12 -10.71
N SER A 363 30.19 16.74 -11.53
CA SER A 363 30.35 18.13 -12.00
C SER A 363 30.04 19.19 -10.94
N ILE A 364 29.28 18.86 -9.90
CA ILE A 364 28.88 19.79 -8.84
C ILE A 364 29.40 19.40 -7.45
N LYS A 365 30.46 18.60 -7.39
CA LYS A 365 31.03 18.07 -6.14
C LYS A 365 31.47 19.17 -5.14
N ASP A 366 31.85 20.32 -5.62
CA ASP A 366 32.31 21.46 -4.82
C ASP A 366 31.18 22.49 -4.56
N SER A 367 29.95 22.16 -4.91
CA SER A 367 28.78 23.02 -4.69
C SER A 367 28.48 23.22 -3.20
N LYS A 368 27.83 24.34 -2.88
CA LYS A 368 27.38 24.69 -1.52
C LYS A 368 26.28 23.79 -1.03
N GLY A 369 25.35 23.41 -1.92
CA GLY A 369 24.24 22.57 -1.59
C GLY A 369 23.57 21.89 -2.79
N ILE A 370 22.90 20.77 -2.53
CA ILE A 370 22.10 20.04 -3.52
C ILE A 370 20.69 19.82 -2.98
N ILE A 371 19.70 20.14 -3.82
CA ILE A 371 18.28 19.89 -3.56
C ILE A 371 17.84 18.75 -4.48
N PHE A 372 17.54 17.60 -3.92
CA PHE A 372 16.98 16.47 -4.65
C PHE A 372 15.44 16.51 -4.58
N ASP A 373 14.80 16.47 -5.74
CA ASP A 373 13.33 16.34 -5.78
C ASP A 373 12.94 14.86 -5.91
N MET A 374 12.22 14.38 -4.91
CA MET A 374 11.67 13.03 -4.82
C MET A 374 10.15 13.05 -4.58
N GLN A 375 9.46 14.10 -5.00
CA GLN A 375 7.99 14.16 -4.89
C GLN A 375 7.28 13.15 -5.80
N GLY A 376 7.95 12.67 -6.87
CA GLY A 376 7.50 11.61 -7.76
C GLY A 376 8.24 10.29 -7.53
N TYR A 377 8.03 9.33 -8.43
CA TYR A 377 8.75 8.04 -8.40
C TYR A 377 10.08 8.14 -9.15
N PRO A 378 11.19 7.53 -8.67
CA PRO A 378 12.49 7.64 -9.33
C PRO A 378 12.47 7.03 -10.73
N PHE A 379 13.12 7.71 -11.68
CA PHE A 379 13.27 7.21 -13.05
C PHE A 379 14.08 5.91 -13.08
N ASP A 380 15.17 5.86 -12.31
CA ASP A 380 16.08 4.73 -12.25
C ASP A 380 16.24 4.26 -10.79
N GLN A 381 15.88 3.01 -10.55
CA GLN A 381 15.98 2.42 -9.21
C GLN A 381 17.41 2.25 -8.71
N ASN A 382 18.42 2.23 -9.62
CA ASN A 382 19.83 2.13 -9.27
C ASN A 382 20.41 3.47 -8.73
N SER A 383 19.63 4.55 -8.76
CA SER A 383 20.01 5.83 -8.16
C SER A 383 20.35 5.74 -6.67
N ALA A 384 19.83 4.71 -5.97
CA ALA A 384 20.12 4.48 -4.56
C ALA A 384 21.60 4.26 -4.27
N GLU A 385 22.28 3.44 -5.08
CA GLU A 385 23.69 3.14 -4.95
C GLU A 385 24.53 4.35 -5.29
N VAL A 386 24.19 5.07 -6.38
CA VAL A 386 24.88 6.29 -6.81
C VAL A 386 24.82 7.36 -5.72
N LEU A 387 23.63 7.60 -5.17
CA LEU A 387 23.44 8.58 -4.09
C LEU A 387 24.19 8.19 -2.82
N ALA A 388 24.11 6.94 -2.43
CA ALA A 388 24.79 6.47 -1.23
C ALA A 388 26.31 6.52 -1.37
N ASP A 389 26.87 6.13 -2.52
CA ASP A 389 28.30 6.23 -2.81
C ASP A 389 28.81 7.67 -2.76
N TYR A 390 27.97 8.63 -3.13
CA TYR A 390 28.31 10.05 -3.17
C TYR A 390 28.14 10.74 -1.81
N LEU A 391 27.11 10.39 -1.04
CA LEU A 391 26.70 11.09 0.18
C LEU A 391 27.30 10.53 1.48
N TYR A 392 27.83 9.29 1.47
CA TYR A 392 28.29 8.62 2.69
C TYR A 392 29.80 8.37 2.70
N PRO A 393 30.47 8.54 3.87
CA PRO A 393 31.90 8.25 4.01
C PRO A 393 32.23 6.76 4.02
N LYS A 394 31.26 5.90 4.33
CA LYS A 394 31.42 4.45 4.48
C LYS A 394 30.09 3.73 4.29
N PRO A 395 30.10 2.41 4.04
CA PRO A 395 28.87 1.62 4.01
C PRO A 395 28.07 1.81 5.30
N THR A 396 26.81 2.22 5.16
CA THR A 396 25.92 2.58 6.28
C THR A 396 24.60 1.83 6.16
N CYS A 397 24.14 1.21 7.25
CA CYS A 397 22.81 0.68 7.38
C CYS A 397 21.88 1.76 7.94
N LEU A 398 20.72 1.96 7.33
CA LEU A 398 19.81 3.06 7.66
C LEU A 398 18.46 2.58 8.17
N PHE A 399 18.06 1.38 7.78
CA PHE A 399 16.76 0.80 8.09
C PHE A 399 16.85 -0.73 8.05
N TYR A 400 15.81 -1.38 8.51
CA TYR A 400 15.65 -2.83 8.36
C TYR A 400 14.25 -3.17 7.88
N TYR A 401 14.13 -4.34 7.26
CA TYR A 401 12.86 -4.93 6.92
C TYR A 401 12.42 -5.98 7.96
N THR A 402 11.12 -6.24 7.99
CA THR A 402 10.58 -7.40 8.67
C THR A 402 10.22 -8.49 7.66
N TYR A 403 10.06 -9.71 8.14
CA TYR A 403 9.56 -10.83 7.33
C TYR A 403 8.55 -11.64 8.14
N ALA A 404 7.60 -12.28 7.45
CA ALA A 404 6.61 -13.15 8.07
C ALA A 404 7.26 -14.44 8.60
N ASP A 405 7.00 -14.78 9.86
CA ASP A 405 7.44 -16.03 10.45
C ASP A 405 6.48 -17.16 10.08
N LEU A 406 6.89 -18.05 9.17
CA LEU A 406 6.03 -19.16 8.71
C LEU A 406 5.78 -20.23 9.79
N LYS A 407 6.59 -20.27 10.85
CA LYS A 407 6.31 -21.13 12.03
C LYS A 407 5.23 -20.52 12.91
N HIS A 408 5.14 -19.19 12.94
CA HIS A 408 4.22 -18.44 13.78
C HIS A 408 3.43 -17.44 12.94
N PRO A 409 2.43 -17.88 12.15
CA PRO A 409 1.63 -16.98 11.30
C PRO A 409 1.05 -15.83 12.11
N GLY A 410 1.18 -14.60 11.57
CA GLY A 410 0.82 -13.37 12.27
C GLY A 410 1.96 -12.75 13.10
N VAL A 411 3.14 -13.36 13.13
CA VAL A 411 4.36 -12.80 13.70
C VAL A 411 5.27 -12.32 12.59
N PHE A 412 5.80 -11.11 12.75
CA PHE A 412 6.81 -10.54 11.87
C PHE A 412 8.10 -10.29 12.66
N ARG A 413 9.20 -10.79 12.11
CA ARG A 413 10.54 -10.70 12.73
C ARG A 413 11.43 -9.74 11.96
N LYS A 414 12.38 -9.15 12.67
CA LYS A 414 13.47 -8.38 12.07
C LYS A 414 14.27 -9.27 11.12
N ASN A 415 14.43 -8.82 9.87
CA ASN A 415 15.23 -9.54 8.89
C ASN A 415 16.72 -9.50 9.30
N PRO A 416 17.39 -10.66 9.45
CA PRO A 416 18.81 -10.70 9.78
C PRO A 416 19.69 -10.19 8.64
N ASN A 417 19.19 -10.16 7.40
CA ASN A 417 19.90 -9.59 6.25
C ASN A 417 19.78 -8.07 6.31
N MET A 418 20.83 -7.41 6.81
CA MET A 418 20.88 -5.96 6.84
C MET A 418 21.36 -5.42 5.49
N PHE A 419 20.78 -4.29 5.07
CA PHE A 419 21.10 -3.64 3.81
C PHE A 419 22.00 -2.45 4.07
N TYR A 420 23.23 -2.50 3.53
CA TYR A 420 24.22 -1.43 3.63
C TYR A 420 24.30 -0.67 2.32
N TYR A 421 24.33 0.64 2.41
CA TYR A 421 24.41 1.58 1.30
C TYR A 421 25.70 2.36 1.36
N GLY A 422 26.27 2.68 0.17
CA GLY A 422 27.52 3.41 0.03
C GLY A 422 28.75 2.50 0.11
N LYS A 423 29.89 3.12 -0.12
CA LYS A 423 31.24 2.53 -0.09
C LYS A 423 32.17 3.35 0.79
N GLN A 424 33.41 2.87 1.00
CA GLN A 424 34.47 3.71 1.59
C GLN A 424 34.74 4.87 0.65
N ASN A 425 34.45 6.09 1.08
CA ASN A 425 34.61 7.30 0.31
C ASN A 425 35.01 8.47 1.24
N PRO A 426 36.30 8.72 1.46
CA PRO A 426 36.76 9.87 2.29
C PRO A 426 36.35 11.21 1.67
N ASP A 427 36.17 11.24 0.34
CA ASP A 427 35.83 12.42 -0.44
C ASP A 427 34.34 12.54 -0.72
N TYR A 428 33.50 11.92 0.17
CA TYR A 428 32.05 12.06 0.06
C TYR A 428 31.63 13.54 0.07
N TYR A 429 30.47 13.85 -0.48
CA TYR A 429 29.97 15.21 -0.59
C TYR A 429 29.83 15.87 0.79
N LYS A 430 30.37 17.08 0.94
CA LYS A 430 30.44 17.82 2.21
C LYS A 430 29.47 18.98 2.33
N GLY A 431 28.86 19.38 1.21
CA GLY A 431 27.82 20.43 1.19
C GLY A 431 26.52 19.96 1.82
N LYS A 432 25.58 20.90 1.99
CA LYS A 432 24.26 20.57 2.50
C LYS A 432 23.41 19.86 1.47
N VAL A 433 22.56 18.95 1.94
CA VAL A 433 21.71 18.13 1.09
C VAL A 433 20.26 18.25 1.59
N VAL A 434 19.38 18.65 0.70
CA VAL A 434 17.93 18.66 0.97
C VAL A 434 17.24 17.68 0.04
N VAL A 435 16.28 16.90 0.57
CA VAL A 435 15.37 16.13 -0.26
C VAL A 435 13.95 16.65 -0.09
N LEU A 436 13.30 16.95 -1.22
CA LEU A 436 11.90 17.36 -1.26
C LEU A 436 11.02 16.14 -1.44
N VAL A 437 10.03 15.98 -0.55
CA VAL A 437 9.10 14.84 -0.54
C VAL A 437 7.64 15.31 -0.47
N GLY A 438 6.71 14.42 -0.78
CA GLY A 438 5.27 14.68 -0.69
C GLY A 438 4.45 13.39 -0.75
N GLY A 439 3.14 13.51 -0.95
CA GLY A 439 2.23 12.35 -1.02
C GLY A 439 2.53 11.36 -2.16
N GLY A 440 3.18 11.82 -3.23
CA GLY A 440 3.65 10.97 -4.34
C GLY A 440 4.97 10.25 -4.09
N THR A 441 5.68 10.60 -3.01
CA THR A 441 6.89 9.89 -2.58
C THR A 441 6.48 8.57 -1.94
N MET A 442 6.61 7.47 -2.68
CA MET A 442 6.17 6.15 -2.21
C MET A 442 7.19 5.05 -2.56
N SER A 443 7.21 3.98 -1.77
CA SER A 443 8.01 2.78 -2.06
C SER A 443 9.50 3.10 -2.25
N LYS A 444 10.06 2.83 -3.44
CA LYS A 444 11.47 3.13 -3.76
C LYS A 444 11.82 4.62 -3.59
N ALA A 445 10.86 5.52 -3.83
CA ALA A 445 11.07 6.96 -3.58
C ALA A 445 11.27 7.26 -2.08
N GLU A 446 10.53 6.59 -1.19
CA GLU A 446 10.73 6.72 0.27
C GLU A 446 12.10 6.18 0.70
N GLN A 447 12.54 5.07 0.08
CA GLN A 447 13.88 4.53 0.33
C GLN A 447 14.98 5.52 -0.08
N LEU A 448 14.86 6.15 -1.27
CA LEU A 448 15.80 7.16 -1.72
C LEU A 448 15.77 8.40 -0.82
N ALA A 449 14.59 8.86 -0.44
CA ALA A 449 14.42 9.99 0.46
C ALA A 449 15.07 9.71 1.84
N CYS A 450 14.96 8.49 2.36
CA CYS A 450 15.66 8.07 3.56
C CYS A 450 17.20 8.11 3.37
N ILE A 451 17.70 7.55 2.26
CA ILE A 451 19.14 7.54 1.97
C ILE A 451 19.70 8.97 1.90
N ILE A 452 18.97 9.88 1.26
CA ILE A 452 19.39 11.28 1.13
C ILE A 452 19.27 12.00 2.48
N GLY A 453 18.11 11.89 3.13
CA GLY A 453 17.80 12.60 4.37
C GLY A 453 18.64 12.16 5.57
N ALA A 454 19.03 10.89 5.64
CA ALA A 454 19.89 10.35 6.69
C ALA A 454 21.39 10.53 6.41
N SER A 455 21.77 11.14 5.29
CA SER A 455 23.17 11.43 5.00
C SER A 455 23.74 12.47 6.01
N PRO A 456 25.08 12.56 6.20
CA PRO A 456 25.68 13.42 7.23
C PRO A 456 25.25 14.90 7.21
N LYS A 457 24.82 15.41 6.06
CA LYS A 457 24.33 16.78 5.86
C LYS A 457 22.91 16.79 5.26
N GLY A 458 22.17 15.69 5.42
CA GLY A 458 20.83 15.51 4.86
C GLY A 458 19.74 16.21 5.67
N TYR A 459 18.71 16.69 4.96
CA TYR A 459 17.53 17.32 5.52
C TYR A 459 16.31 17.03 4.66
N VAL A 460 15.19 16.69 5.25
CA VAL A 460 13.96 16.32 4.54
C VAL A 460 12.93 17.43 4.68
N ILE A 461 12.52 18.02 3.56
CA ILE A 461 11.44 18.99 3.49
C ILE A 461 10.23 18.33 2.82
N GLY A 462 9.11 18.27 3.53
CA GLY A 462 7.89 17.63 3.06
C GLY A 462 6.83 18.62 2.64
N LYS A 463 6.21 18.40 1.48
CA LYS A 463 4.95 19.02 1.14
C LYS A 463 3.82 18.29 1.89
N GLY A 464 3.41 18.84 3.02
CA GLY A 464 2.61 18.15 4.03
C GLY A 464 3.47 17.33 5.00
N MET A 465 2.82 16.61 5.90
CA MET A 465 3.46 15.94 7.03
C MET A 465 3.77 14.45 6.80
N MET A 466 3.36 13.89 5.67
CA MET A 466 3.45 12.46 5.38
C MET A 466 3.84 12.23 3.93
N THR A 467 4.48 11.08 3.66
CA THR A 467 4.71 10.56 2.31
C THR A 467 3.72 9.44 1.98
N GLY A 468 4.00 8.58 1.01
CA GLY A 468 3.10 7.48 0.61
C GLY A 468 2.80 6.47 1.72
N GLY A 469 3.65 6.37 2.73
CA GLY A 469 3.45 5.52 3.90
C GLY A 469 3.62 4.02 3.62
N VAL A 470 4.32 3.65 2.54
CA VAL A 470 4.48 2.27 2.10
C VAL A 470 5.86 2.07 1.49
N TRP A 471 6.76 1.53 2.28
CA TRP A 471 8.14 1.36 1.83
C TRP A 471 8.53 -0.09 1.55
N GLY A 472 7.86 -1.07 2.09
CA GLY A 472 8.20 -2.48 1.87
C GLY A 472 7.94 -2.97 0.45
N ASN A 473 8.59 -4.06 0.04
CA ASN A 473 8.33 -4.70 -1.25
C ASN A 473 6.99 -5.44 -1.24
N THR A 474 6.45 -5.72 -2.42
CA THR A 474 5.09 -6.21 -2.62
C THR A 474 5.03 -7.62 -3.18
N VAL A 475 3.92 -8.31 -2.91
CA VAL A 475 3.52 -9.55 -3.56
C VAL A 475 2.04 -9.51 -3.92
N VAL A 476 1.58 -10.53 -4.64
CA VAL A 476 0.18 -10.66 -5.06
C VAL A 476 -0.51 -11.74 -4.22
N ALA A 477 -1.68 -11.41 -3.68
CA ALA A 477 -2.59 -12.33 -3.01
C ALA A 477 -3.83 -12.57 -3.88
N PRO A 478 -4.13 -13.82 -4.28
CA PRO A 478 -5.29 -14.11 -5.10
C PRO A 478 -6.58 -14.14 -4.27
N PHE A 479 -7.67 -13.61 -4.82
CA PHE A 479 -9.03 -14.00 -4.41
C PHE A 479 -9.45 -15.27 -5.16
N THR A 480 -9.24 -15.24 -6.47
CA THR A 480 -9.54 -16.32 -7.42
C THR A 480 -8.42 -16.37 -8.47
N SER A 481 -8.56 -17.17 -9.51
CA SER A 481 -7.66 -17.17 -10.67
C SER A 481 -7.73 -15.89 -11.51
N GLY A 482 -8.88 -15.22 -11.50
CA GLY A 482 -9.15 -14.07 -12.38
C GLY A 482 -9.07 -12.72 -11.68
N ASN A 483 -8.95 -12.69 -10.35
CA ASN A 483 -8.76 -11.46 -9.60
C ASN A 483 -7.81 -11.63 -8.41
N ALA A 484 -7.07 -10.60 -8.13
CA ALA A 484 -6.03 -10.62 -7.11
C ALA A 484 -5.77 -9.21 -6.57
N THR A 485 -5.04 -9.12 -5.49
CA THR A 485 -4.59 -7.85 -4.92
C THR A 485 -3.08 -7.88 -4.69
N ARG A 486 -2.39 -6.86 -5.16
CA ARG A 486 -1.02 -6.57 -4.72
C ARG A 486 -1.09 -5.92 -3.34
N TYR A 487 -0.17 -6.22 -2.47
CA TYR A 487 -0.07 -5.61 -1.14
C TYR A 487 1.38 -5.58 -0.64
N THR A 488 1.67 -4.72 0.35
CA THR A 488 2.98 -4.68 1.01
C THR A 488 3.21 -5.96 1.81
N ASN A 489 4.29 -6.68 1.51
CA ASN A 489 4.58 -8.00 2.09
C ASN A 489 5.54 -7.96 3.27
N ILE A 490 6.41 -6.93 3.32
CA ILE A 490 7.40 -6.72 4.38
C ILE A 490 7.27 -5.33 4.97
N GLY A 491 7.41 -5.21 6.28
CA GLY A 491 7.44 -3.92 6.96
C GLY A 491 8.82 -3.27 6.87
N ALA A 492 8.87 -1.94 6.81
CA ALA A 492 10.09 -1.15 6.83
C ALA A 492 10.15 -0.28 8.09
N TYR A 493 11.32 -0.27 8.73
CA TYR A 493 11.55 0.42 10.00
C TYR A 493 12.92 1.08 9.98
N TYR A 494 13.02 2.29 10.52
CA TYR A 494 14.31 2.90 10.84
C TYR A 494 15.01 2.13 11.96
N LEU A 495 16.31 2.33 12.13
CA LEU A 495 17.10 1.58 13.11
C LEU A 495 16.67 1.83 14.57
N ASP A 496 16.07 2.98 14.85
CA ASP A 496 15.51 3.35 16.16
C ASP A 496 14.13 2.72 16.43
N GLY A 497 13.57 1.97 15.45
CA GLY A 497 12.27 1.33 15.56
C GLY A 497 11.10 2.15 15.01
N TYR A 498 11.33 3.36 14.47
CA TYR A 498 10.25 4.11 13.83
C TYR A 498 9.70 3.32 12.62
N CYS A 499 8.40 3.06 12.63
CA CYS A 499 7.68 2.37 11.56
C CYS A 499 7.27 3.35 10.47
N THR A 500 7.64 3.07 9.22
CA THR A 500 7.28 3.94 8.09
C THR A 500 5.79 3.93 7.75
N TYR A 501 5.05 2.89 8.14
CA TYR A 501 3.60 2.84 7.97
C TYR A 501 2.88 3.50 9.16
N PRO A 502 1.86 4.35 8.96
CA PRO A 502 1.32 4.84 7.69
C PRO A 502 1.93 6.17 7.20
N ASN A 503 2.88 6.75 7.91
CA ASN A 503 3.29 8.15 7.74
C ASN A 503 4.42 8.33 6.70
N GLY A 504 5.17 7.27 6.39
CA GLY A 504 6.30 7.32 5.48
C GLY A 504 7.61 7.74 6.11
N VAL A 505 8.43 8.48 5.38
CA VAL A 505 9.75 8.92 5.85
C VAL A 505 9.65 10.00 6.92
N ILE A 506 10.66 10.09 7.77
CA ILE A 506 10.78 11.17 8.77
C ILE A 506 11.01 12.49 8.03
N ILE A 507 10.13 13.46 8.25
CA ILE A 507 10.19 14.80 7.68
C ILE A 507 10.73 15.76 8.73
N ASN A 508 11.82 16.47 8.43
CA ASN A 508 12.43 17.45 9.32
C ASN A 508 11.64 18.76 9.34
N GLN A 509 11.14 19.19 8.18
CA GLN A 509 10.34 20.39 8.04
C GLN A 509 9.15 20.13 7.10
N ALA A 510 7.94 20.30 7.62
CA ALA A 510 6.74 20.25 6.81
C ALA A 510 6.36 21.65 6.31
N VAL A 511 6.09 21.76 5.02
CA VAL A 511 5.51 22.94 4.39
C VAL A 511 4.03 22.69 4.20
N PRO A 512 3.14 23.46 4.85
CA PRO A 512 1.71 23.25 4.74
C PRO A 512 1.22 23.59 3.33
N PHE A 513 0.16 22.93 2.89
CA PHE A 513 -0.51 23.29 1.65
C PHE A 513 -1.23 24.62 1.83
N SER A 514 -0.97 25.60 0.97
CA SER A 514 -1.68 26.88 0.99
C SER A 514 -2.62 27.03 -0.22
N ALA A 515 -3.85 27.46 0.01
CA ALA A 515 -4.84 27.73 -1.05
C ALA A 515 -4.50 28.99 -1.89
N LYS A 516 -3.51 29.78 -1.49
CA LYS A 516 -3.06 30.97 -2.23
C LYS A 516 -2.21 30.64 -3.45
N GLU A 517 -1.85 29.39 -3.64
CA GLU A 517 -0.83 28.91 -4.56
C GLU A 517 -1.32 28.55 -5.95
N GLY A 518 -2.39 29.12 -6.43
CA GLY A 518 -2.86 28.97 -7.81
C GLY A 518 -1.90 29.49 -8.89
N LYS A 519 -0.71 29.96 -8.51
CA LYS A 519 0.37 30.30 -9.44
C LYS A 519 1.60 29.54 -9.01
N ASP A 520 2.02 28.59 -9.82
CA ASP A 520 3.27 27.84 -9.64
C ASP A 520 3.35 27.06 -8.31
N ALA A 521 2.21 26.49 -7.95
CA ALA A 521 1.96 25.93 -6.64
C ALA A 521 2.92 24.78 -6.31
N GLY A 522 3.92 25.06 -5.56
CA GLY A 522 4.58 24.10 -4.73
C GLY A 522 6.04 23.83 -4.94
N LEU A 523 6.61 23.77 -6.13
CA LEU A 523 8.03 23.51 -6.28
C LEU A 523 8.87 24.75 -5.92
N GLY A 524 8.47 25.93 -6.37
CA GLY A 524 9.14 27.21 -6.06
C GLY A 524 9.22 27.44 -4.56
N GLU A 525 8.12 27.29 -3.84
CA GLU A 525 8.08 27.47 -2.39
C GLU A 525 8.96 26.45 -1.65
N LEU A 526 8.91 25.17 -2.03
CA LEU A 526 9.78 24.14 -1.45
C LEU A 526 11.27 24.43 -1.71
N ILE A 527 11.60 24.95 -2.89
CA ILE A 527 12.97 25.39 -3.22
C ILE A 527 13.37 26.58 -2.35
N GLU A 528 12.50 27.56 -2.12
CA GLU A 528 12.77 28.71 -1.24
C GLU A 528 13.05 28.25 0.21
N TYR A 529 12.26 27.33 0.75
CA TYR A 529 12.54 26.72 2.06
C TYR A 529 13.88 25.98 2.08
N ALA A 530 14.21 25.24 1.01
CA ALA A 530 15.47 24.52 0.91
C ALA A 530 16.67 25.48 0.82
N LEU A 531 16.57 26.54 0.03
CA LEU A 531 17.57 27.60 -0.04
C LEU A 531 17.79 28.28 1.30
N SER A 532 16.69 28.64 1.98
CA SER A 532 16.76 29.24 3.32
C SER A 532 17.50 28.31 4.32
N TYR A 533 17.25 27.00 4.28
CA TYR A 533 17.97 26.03 5.12
C TYR A 533 19.45 25.94 4.72
N ILE A 534 19.77 25.93 3.44
CA ILE A 534 21.15 25.83 2.94
C ILE A 534 21.93 27.09 3.31
N ASP A 535 21.31 28.26 3.27
CA ASP A 535 21.96 29.56 3.54
C ASP A 535 22.10 29.87 5.03
N ALA A 536 21.19 29.39 5.88
CA ALA A 536 21.11 29.74 7.29
C ALA A 536 22.31 29.24 8.16
N ASN A 537 23.21 28.42 7.64
CA ASN A 537 24.35 27.86 8.39
C ASN A 537 25.59 27.71 7.48
#